data_e7be97333afb062050d5dd890a54d840
#
_entry.id   e7be97333afb062050d5dd890a54d840
#
_cell.length_a   1.000
_cell.length_b   1.000
_cell.length_c   1.000
_cell.angle_alpha   90.00
_cell.angle_beta   90.00
_cell.angle_gamma   90.00
#
_symmetry.space_group_name_H-M   'P 1'
#
loop_
_entity.id
_entity.type
_entity.pdbx_description
1 polymer ?
#
loop_
_entity_poly.entity_id
_entity_poly.type
_entity_poly.pdbx_seq_one_letter_code
_entity_poly.pdbx_strand_id
1 'polypeptide(L)'
;WGALPGETALIRLTKLKKTHAEAIVTEVIKPSPDRIVPRDDCFLATSPWQIMTEPVESRHKVALVKEAFRQHRVEIEPNEIVSDGRYYHYRNKMEYSLWWDHQTERIYPAFHQRGSHRKIAVQHSSIERVEIWQEANRLIDQLNSTGAQARHYQSIMIRCDRAGRVSSALFAMNQPHPQMKQLSDTILGHRYT
;
A
#
# COMPACT_ATOMS: atom_id res chain seq x y z
N TRP A 1 1.15 -14.27 -6.30
CA TRP A 1 0.30 -13.12 -5.93
C TRP A 1 -0.67 -12.80 -7.06
N GLY A 2 -1.90 -12.39 -6.74
CA GLY A 2 -2.90 -11.95 -7.73
C GLY A 2 -3.84 -13.04 -8.28
N ALA A 3 -3.72 -14.30 -7.83
CA ALA A 3 -4.67 -15.37 -8.15
C ALA A 3 -5.53 -15.74 -6.94
N LEU A 4 -6.71 -16.26 -7.23
CA LEU A 4 -7.60 -16.94 -6.29
C LEU A 4 -7.54 -18.46 -6.50
N PRO A 5 -7.88 -19.25 -5.48
CA PRO A 5 -8.04 -20.68 -5.64
C PRO A 5 -9.03 -21.02 -6.76
N GLY A 6 -8.68 -22.05 -7.56
CA GLY A 6 -9.50 -22.51 -8.68
C GLY A 6 -9.33 -21.71 -9.98
N GLU A 7 -8.52 -20.67 -10.01
CA GLU A 7 -8.22 -19.92 -11.24
C GLU A 7 -7.15 -20.60 -12.10
N THR A 8 -7.23 -20.37 -13.40
CA THR A 8 -6.13 -20.63 -14.35
C THR A 8 -5.52 -19.30 -14.73
N ALA A 9 -4.20 -19.15 -14.56
CA ALA A 9 -3.52 -17.89 -14.80
C ALA A 9 -2.15 -18.08 -15.43
N LEU A 10 -1.73 -17.11 -16.23
CA LEU A 10 -0.32 -16.93 -16.61
C LEU A 10 0.42 -16.27 -15.47
N ILE A 11 1.60 -16.78 -15.16
CA ILE A 11 2.42 -16.28 -14.07
C ILE A 11 3.83 -15.96 -14.53
N ARG A 12 4.43 -14.96 -13.92
CA ARG A 12 5.85 -14.65 -14.03
C ARG A 12 6.54 -15.02 -12.74
N LEU A 13 7.52 -15.92 -12.82
CA LEU A 13 8.36 -16.26 -11.67
C LEU A 13 9.18 -15.06 -11.25
N THR A 14 9.16 -14.74 -9.95
CA THR A 14 9.96 -13.66 -9.34
C THR A 14 11.12 -14.23 -8.54
N LYS A 15 10.96 -15.44 -8.00
CA LYS A 15 12.01 -16.13 -7.26
C LYS A 15 11.83 -17.64 -7.34
N LEU A 16 12.92 -18.33 -7.57
CA LEU A 16 12.96 -19.79 -7.59
C LEU A 16 13.88 -20.29 -6.47
N LYS A 17 13.38 -21.19 -5.63
CA LYS A 17 14.12 -21.88 -4.58
C LYS A 17 13.97 -23.40 -4.74
N LYS A 18 14.79 -24.18 -4.01
CA LYS A 18 14.78 -25.65 -4.06
C LYS A 18 13.39 -26.25 -3.78
N THR A 19 12.63 -25.68 -2.86
CA THR A 19 11.37 -26.24 -2.35
C THR A 19 10.13 -25.48 -2.79
N HIS A 20 10.27 -24.26 -3.29
CA HIS A 20 9.16 -23.41 -3.70
C HIS A 20 9.57 -22.34 -4.69
N ALA A 21 8.58 -21.75 -5.37
CA ALA A 21 8.73 -20.59 -6.23
C ALA A 21 7.77 -19.48 -5.81
N GLU A 22 8.22 -18.25 -5.96
CA GLU A 22 7.36 -17.06 -5.84
C GLU A 22 7.02 -16.58 -7.25
N ALA A 23 5.76 -16.19 -7.46
CA ALA A 23 5.29 -15.73 -8.75
C ALA A 23 4.25 -14.61 -8.60
N ILE A 24 4.12 -13.83 -9.66
CA ILE A 24 3.06 -12.82 -9.82
C ILE A 24 2.24 -13.23 -11.04
N VAL A 25 0.92 -13.13 -10.90
CA VAL A 25 -0.02 -13.31 -12.01
C VAL A 25 0.17 -12.17 -13.01
N THR A 26 0.33 -12.52 -14.28
CA THR A 26 0.37 -11.56 -15.37
C THR A 26 -0.97 -11.48 -16.11
N GLU A 27 -1.73 -12.57 -16.10
CA GLU A 27 -3.04 -12.65 -16.74
C GLU A 27 -3.88 -13.76 -16.08
N VAL A 28 -5.18 -13.52 -15.88
CA VAL A 28 -6.13 -14.52 -15.43
C VAL A 28 -6.88 -15.04 -16.66
N ILE A 29 -6.62 -16.29 -17.04
CA ILE A 29 -7.24 -16.94 -18.22
C ILE A 29 -8.65 -17.42 -17.89
N LYS A 30 -8.80 -18.09 -16.74
CA LYS A 30 -10.08 -18.58 -16.25
C LYS A 30 -10.30 -18.06 -14.83
N PRO A 31 -11.15 -17.05 -14.65
CA PRO A 31 -11.39 -16.47 -13.33
C PRO A 31 -12.23 -17.40 -12.45
N SER A 32 -12.05 -17.26 -11.13
CA SER A 32 -12.96 -17.79 -10.12
C SER A 32 -14.28 -17.01 -10.13
N PRO A 33 -15.43 -17.67 -9.83
CA PRO A 33 -16.69 -16.95 -9.61
C PRO A 33 -16.62 -15.97 -8.42
N ASP A 34 -15.67 -16.16 -7.53
CA ASP A 34 -15.43 -15.29 -6.37
C ASP A 34 -14.59 -14.04 -6.72
N ARG A 35 -14.07 -13.94 -7.96
CA ARG A 35 -13.24 -12.79 -8.36
C ARG A 35 -14.08 -11.56 -8.66
N ILE A 36 -13.61 -10.44 -8.13
CA ILE A 36 -14.10 -9.11 -8.50
C ILE A 36 -12.96 -8.25 -9.05
N VAL A 37 -13.30 -7.19 -9.77
CA VAL A 37 -12.34 -6.18 -10.20
C VAL A 37 -11.88 -5.40 -8.98
N PRO A 38 -10.55 -5.29 -8.73
CA PRO A 38 -10.04 -4.49 -7.62
C PRO A 38 -10.39 -3.02 -7.84
N ARG A 39 -10.61 -2.30 -6.73
CA ARG A 39 -10.93 -0.88 -6.76
C ARG A 39 -9.73 -0.01 -7.09
N ASP A 40 -8.53 -0.45 -6.68
CA ASP A 40 -7.28 0.28 -6.87
C ASP A 40 -6.40 -0.40 -7.92
N ASP A 41 -5.83 0.35 -8.84
CA ASP A 41 -4.83 -0.17 -9.79
C ASP A 41 -3.56 -0.64 -9.06
N CYS A 42 -3.26 -0.02 -7.92
CA CYS A 42 -2.11 -0.38 -7.08
C CYS A 42 -2.42 -1.47 -6.04
N PHE A 43 -3.55 -2.19 -6.14
CA PHE A 43 -4.02 -3.13 -5.11
C PHE A 43 -2.98 -4.17 -4.68
N LEU A 44 -2.15 -4.67 -5.59
CA LEU A 44 -1.08 -5.64 -5.23
C LEU A 44 -0.04 -5.06 -4.27
N ALA A 45 0.18 -3.74 -4.29
CA ALA A 45 1.12 -3.07 -3.40
C ALA A 45 0.49 -2.69 -2.06
N THR A 46 -0.83 -2.49 -2.00
CA THR A 46 -1.56 -1.97 -0.83
C THR A 46 -2.43 -3.02 -0.15
N SER A 47 -3.36 -3.63 -0.89
CA SER A 47 -4.33 -4.60 -0.39
C SER A 47 -4.61 -5.67 -1.45
N PRO A 48 -3.77 -6.71 -1.55
CA PRO A 48 -3.90 -7.77 -2.57
C PRO A 48 -5.23 -8.54 -2.54
N TRP A 49 -5.98 -8.42 -1.45
CA TRP A 49 -7.26 -9.08 -1.25
C TRP A 49 -8.44 -8.37 -1.95
N GLN A 50 -8.24 -7.17 -2.50
CA GLN A 50 -9.29 -6.44 -3.25
C GLN A 50 -9.83 -7.16 -4.50
N ILE A 51 -9.30 -8.32 -4.82
CA ILE A 51 -9.76 -9.16 -5.94
C ILE A 51 -10.92 -10.09 -5.57
N MET A 52 -11.45 -9.99 -4.36
CA MET A 52 -12.58 -10.79 -3.87
C MET A 52 -13.49 -9.96 -2.96
N THR A 53 -14.73 -10.43 -2.78
CA THR A 53 -15.66 -9.80 -1.84
C THR A 53 -15.25 -10.09 -0.40
N GLU A 54 -15.73 -9.28 0.53
CA GLU A 54 -15.43 -9.44 1.96
C GLU A 54 -15.84 -10.80 2.54
N PRO A 55 -17.02 -11.36 2.26
CA PRO A 55 -17.34 -12.70 2.76
C PRO A 55 -16.39 -13.78 2.25
N VAL A 56 -15.90 -13.63 1.01
CA VAL A 56 -14.90 -14.53 0.43
C VAL A 56 -13.54 -14.35 1.11
N GLU A 57 -13.11 -13.11 1.30
CA GLU A 57 -11.89 -12.76 2.04
C GLU A 57 -11.91 -13.34 3.44
N SER A 58 -13.01 -13.21 4.17
CA SER A 58 -13.20 -13.74 5.52
C SER A 58 -13.07 -15.27 5.55
N ARG A 59 -13.70 -15.98 4.61
CA ARG A 59 -13.53 -17.44 4.49
C ARG A 59 -12.07 -17.83 4.26
N HIS A 60 -11.35 -17.13 3.38
CA HIS A 60 -9.95 -17.42 3.14
C HIS A 60 -9.06 -17.11 4.34
N LYS A 61 -9.33 -16.03 5.09
CA LYS A 61 -8.60 -15.72 6.32
C LYS A 61 -8.74 -16.83 7.36
N VAL A 62 -9.96 -17.33 7.59
CA VAL A 62 -10.21 -18.47 8.46
C VAL A 62 -9.48 -19.72 7.99
N ALA A 63 -9.54 -20.02 6.68
CA ALA A 63 -8.85 -21.17 6.11
C ALA A 63 -7.33 -21.09 6.28
N LEU A 64 -6.71 -19.91 6.12
CA LEU A 64 -5.28 -19.71 6.35
C LEU A 64 -4.90 -19.91 7.81
N VAL A 65 -5.72 -19.47 8.76
CA VAL A 65 -5.49 -19.71 10.19
C VAL A 65 -5.53 -21.23 10.49
N LYS A 66 -6.57 -21.93 10.02
CA LYS A 66 -6.67 -23.40 10.19
C LYS A 66 -5.45 -24.11 9.59
N GLU A 67 -5.05 -23.73 8.39
CA GLU A 67 -3.89 -24.33 7.72
C GLU A 67 -2.59 -24.11 8.49
N ALA A 68 -2.36 -22.89 9.01
CA ALA A 68 -1.18 -22.58 9.80
C ALA A 68 -1.07 -23.47 11.05
N PHE A 69 -2.18 -23.72 11.75
CA PHE A 69 -2.20 -24.61 12.91
C PHE A 69 -2.03 -26.09 12.51
N ARG A 70 -2.68 -26.51 11.40
CA ARG A 70 -2.56 -27.89 10.89
C ARG A 70 -1.11 -28.26 10.52
N GLN A 71 -0.32 -27.33 10.01
CA GLN A 71 1.11 -27.55 9.75
C GLN A 71 1.89 -27.92 11.01
N HIS A 72 1.39 -27.52 12.18
CA HIS A 72 1.92 -27.88 13.50
C HIS A 72 1.15 -29.05 14.15
N ARG A 73 0.30 -29.78 13.40
CA ARG A 73 -0.52 -30.90 13.88
C ARG A 73 -1.52 -30.52 14.97
N VAL A 74 -2.00 -29.28 14.92
CA VAL A 74 -3.04 -28.75 15.82
C VAL A 74 -4.29 -28.50 15.00
N GLU A 75 -5.39 -29.14 15.37
CA GLU A 75 -6.71 -28.88 14.78
C GLU A 75 -7.42 -27.81 15.63
N ILE A 76 -7.92 -26.77 14.98
CA ILE A 76 -8.67 -25.70 15.62
C ILE A 76 -9.92 -25.32 14.80
N GLU A 77 -10.93 -24.83 15.50
CA GLU A 77 -12.05 -24.12 14.91
C GLU A 77 -12.01 -22.66 15.36
N PRO A 78 -11.52 -21.74 14.50
CA PRO A 78 -11.51 -20.32 14.82
C PRO A 78 -12.93 -19.80 15.01
N ASN A 79 -13.09 -18.87 15.94
CA ASN A 79 -14.32 -18.08 16.06
C ASN A 79 -14.56 -17.22 14.83
N GLU A 80 -15.75 -16.64 14.72
CA GLU A 80 -16.08 -15.68 13.67
C GLU A 80 -15.11 -14.50 13.66
N ILE A 81 -14.85 -13.96 12.47
CA ILE A 81 -14.01 -12.76 12.31
C ILE A 81 -14.78 -11.57 12.86
N VAL A 82 -14.18 -10.89 13.82
CA VAL A 82 -14.69 -9.60 14.32
C VAL A 82 -14.27 -8.51 13.34
N SER A 83 -15.24 -7.79 12.79
CA SER A 83 -15.03 -6.69 11.84
C SER A 83 -15.89 -5.49 12.25
N ASP A 84 -15.40 -4.29 11.99
CA ASP A 84 -16.19 -3.05 12.11
C ASP A 84 -16.99 -2.74 10.83
N GLY A 85 -16.97 -3.63 9.84
CA GLY A 85 -17.66 -3.50 8.56
C GLY A 85 -17.01 -2.50 7.59
N ARG A 86 -15.83 -1.97 7.91
CA ARG A 86 -15.13 -1.01 7.04
C ARG A 86 -14.08 -1.72 6.20
N TYR A 87 -14.34 -1.83 4.92
CA TYR A 87 -13.41 -2.44 3.95
C TYR A 87 -12.55 -1.42 3.22
N TYR A 88 -12.98 -0.16 3.23
CA TYR A 88 -12.30 0.98 2.64
C TYR A 88 -12.15 2.10 3.66
N HIS A 89 -11.20 3.00 3.43
CA HIS A 89 -10.93 4.17 4.28
C HIS A 89 -10.70 3.84 5.77
N TYR A 90 -10.27 2.60 6.07
CA TYR A 90 -10.02 2.14 7.44
C TYR A 90 -8.59 2.40 7.91
N ARG A 91 -7.64 2.50 6.96
CA ARG A 91 -6.23 2.61 7.29
C ARG A 91 -5.91 4.01 7.79
N ASN A 92 -5.44 4.11 9.04
CA ASN A 92 -5.14 5.35 9.73
C ASN A 92 -3.65 5.73 9.70
N LYS A 93 -2.81 4.94 9.00
CA LYS A 93 -1.39 5.21 8.75
C LYS A 93 -1.03 4.79 7.33
N MET A 94 -0.37 5.68 6.60
CA MET A 94 0.25 5.36 5.31
C MET A 94 1.70 5.84 5.31
N GLU A 95 2.52 5.13 4.55
CA GLU A 95 3.89 5.51 4.26
C GLU A 95 4.11 5.41 2.75
N TYR A 96 4.36 6.56 2.13
CA TYR A 96 4.59 6.67 0.69
C TYR A 96 6.08 6.82 0.43
N SER A 97 6.61 6.01 -0.48
CA SER A 97 7.84 6.34 -1.18
C SER A 97 7.60 7.52 -2.12
N LEU A 98 8.67 8.12 -2.59
CA LEU A 98 8.59 9.21 -3.56
C LEU A 98 9.09 8.71 -4.92
N TRP A 99 8.34 9.05 -5.95
CA TRP A 99 8.64 8.79 -7.35
C TRP A 99 8.95 10.09 -8.07
N TRP A 100 10.01 10.11 -8.87
CA TRP A 100 10.32 11.22 -9.77
C TRP A 100 9.86 10.87 -11.17
N ASP A 101 8.97 11.67 -11.72
CA ASP A 101 8.56 11.57 -13.10
C ASP A 101 9.44 12.51 -13.95
N HIS A 102 10.21 11.93 -14.87
CA HIS A 102 11.10 12.67 -15.74
C HIS A 102 10.38 13.44 -16.85
N GLN A 103 9.13 13.11 -17.15
CA GLN A 103 8.36 13.82 -18.18
C GLN A 103 7.73 15.09 -17.64
N THR A 104 7.20 15.03 -16.42
CA THR A 104 6.56 16.16 -15.75
C THR A 104 7.50 16.94 -14.85
N GLU A 105 8.71 16.42 -14.60
CA GLU A 105 9.69 16.94 -13.65
C GLU A 105 9.08 17.17 -12.25
N ARG A 106 8.26 16.23 -11.79
CA ARG A 106 7.54 16.31 -10.53
C ARG A 106 7.73 15.05 -9.68
N ILE A 107 7.58 15.25 -8.38
CA ILE A 107 7.47 14.19 -7.39
C ILE A 107 6.01 13.74 -7.29
N TYR A 108 5.81 12.42 -7.20
CA TYR A 108 4.53 11.77 -6.92
C TYR A 108 4.67 10.81 -5.73
N PRO A 109 3.60 10.60 -4.96
CA PRO A 109 3.56 9.52 -3.98
C PRO A 109 3.62 8.18 -4.72
N ALA A 110 4.30 7.19 -4.11
CA ALA A 110 4.51 5.90 -4.75
C ALA A 110 4.53 4.77 -3.74
N PHE A 111 4.22 3.56 -4.22
CA PHE A 111 4.46 2.32 -3.48
C PHE A 111 5.47 1.44 -4.21
N HIS A 112 6.11 0.54 -3.47
CA HIS A 112 6.93 -0.49 -4.07
C HIS A 112 6.06 -1.56 -4.71
N GLN A 113 6.34 -1.84 -5.98
CA GLN A 113 5.67 -2.92 -6.70
C GLN A 113 6.05 -4.26 -6.07
N ARG A 114 5.05 -5.08 -5.80
CA ARG A 114 5.26 -6.38 -5.19
C ARG A 114 6.16 -7.26 -6.05
N GLY A 115 7.10 -7.95 -5.40
CA GLY A 115 8.08 -8.81 -6.06
C GLY A 115 9.16 -8.05 -6.85
N SER A 116 9.31 -6.75 -6.63
CA SER A 116 10.39 -5.94 -7.21
C SER A 116 10.74 -4.75 -6.31
N HIS A 117 11.86 -4.09 -6.60
CA HIS A 117 12.24 -2.82 -5.97
C HIS A 117 11.71 -1.59 -6.74
N ARG A 118 10.97 -1.81 -7.83
CA ARG A 118 10.42 -0.71 -8.63
C ARG A 118 9.31 -0.01 -7.86
N LYS A 119 9.31 1.30 -7.96
CA LYS A 119 8.23 2.15 -7.45
C LYS A 119 7.18 2.34 -8.53
N ILE A 120 5.92 2.39 -8.15
CA ILE A 120 4.80 2.80 -8.97
C ILE A 120 4.19 4.05 -8.36
N ALA A 121 4.05 5.09 -9.17
CA ALA A 121 3.32 6.28 -8.75
C ALA A 121 1.86 5.92 -8.50
N VAL A 122 1.26 6.50 -7.47
CA VAL A 122 -0.13 6.25 -7.11
C VAL A 122 -0.87 7.57 -6.99
N GLN A 123 -2.12 7.58 -7.43
CA GLN A 123 -2.97 8.75 -7.26
C GLN A 123 -3.64 8.73 -5.88
N HIS A 124 -4.15 7.57 -5.48
CA HIS A 124 -4.71 7.32 -4.15
C HIS A 124 -4.83 5.82 -3.91
N SER A 125 -5.12 5.42 -2.67
CA SER A 125 -5.52 4.07 -2.32
C SER A 125 -6.86 4.09 -1.58
N SER A 126 -7.79 3.26 -1.99
CA SER A 126 -9.12 3.21 -1.39
C SER A 126 -9.16 2.74 0.06
N ILE A 127 -8.06 2.15 0.56
CA ILE A 127 -7.96 1.70 1.96
C ILE A 127 -7.54 2.81 2.93
N GLU A 128 -6.94 3.89 2.43
CA GLU A 128 -6.51 5.01 3.27
C GLU A 128 -7.66 5.94 3.61
N ARG A 129 -7.57 6.60 4.75
CA ARG A 129 -8.49 7.68 5.10
C ARG A 129 -8.27 8.89 4.19
N VAL A 130 -9.36 9.58 3.86
CA VAL A 130 -9.33 10.74 2.95
C VAL A 130 -8.38 11.83 3.45
N GLU A 131 -8.33 12.05 4.76
CA GLU A 131 -7.46 13.03 5.39
C GLU A 131 -5.97 12.74 5.17
N ILE A 132 -5.60 11.45 5.14
CA ILE A 132 -4.21 11.03 4.84
C ILE A 132 -3.86 11.39 3.39
N TRP A 133 -4.74 11.11 2.46
CA TRP A 133 -4.55 11.43 1.06
C TRP A 133 -4.45 12.94 0.81
N GLN A 134 -5.32 13.72 1.44
CA GLN A 134 -5.28 15.18 1.35
C GLN A 134 -3.95 15.74 1.87
N GLU A 135 -3.46 15.24 3.00
CA GLU A 135 -2.18 15.64 3.56
C GLU A 135 -1.00 15.19 2.68
N ALA A 136 -1.05 13.99 2.10
CA ALA A 136 -0.02 13.50 1.18
C ALA A 136 0.11 14.44 -0.03
N ASN A 137 -1.01 14.81 -0.66
CA ASN A 137 -1.00 15.74 -1.79
C ASN A 137 -0.46 17.10 -1.40
N ARG A 138 -0.91 17.66 -0.27
CA ARG A 138 -0.43 18.94 0.24
C ARG A 138 1.09 18.96 0.40
N LEU A 139 1.68 17.89 0.99
CA LEU A 139 3.12 17.76 1.17
C LEU A 139 3.85 17.59 -0.16
N ILE A 140 3.32 16.78 -1.07
CA ILE A 140 3.89 16.58 -2.40
C ILE A 140 3.89 17.90 -3.20
N ASP A 141 2.82 18.68 -3.15
CA ASP A 141 2.76 19.97 -3.83
C ASP A 141 3.77 20.97 -3.23
N GLN A 142 3.95 20.97 -1.91
CA GLN A 142 4.99 21.76 -1.27
C GLN A 142 6.40 21.34 -1.71
N LEU A 143 6.69 20.03 -1.76
CA LEU A 143 7.97 19.53 -2.25
C LEU A 143 8.21 19.97 -3.71
N ASN A 144 7.21 19.84 -4.56
CA ASN A 144 7.30 20.26 -5.95
C ASN A 144 7.50 21.78 -6.11
N SER A 145 6.88 22.60 -5.26
CA SER A 145 7.03 24.07 -5.32
C SER A 145 8.42 24.56 -4.95
N THR A 146 9.19 23.77 -4.18
CA THR A 146 10.58 24.10 -3.81
C THR A 146 11.62 23.58 -4.81
N GLY A 147 11.22 22.92 -5.89
CA GLY A 147 12.13 22.25 -6.83
C GLY A 147 12.85 21.04 -6.22
N ALA A 148 12.30 20.46 -5.13
CA ALA A 148 12.83 19.27 -4.51
C ALA A 148 12.84 18.09 -5.49
N GLN A 149 13.78 17.17 -5.31
CA GLN A 149 13.85 15.94 -6.11
C GLN A 149 13.65 14.71 -5.23
N ALA A 150 12.92 13.71 -5.72
CA ALA A 150 12.56 12.50 -4.98
C ALA A 150 13.77 11.76 -4.39
N ARG A 151 14.94 11.83 -5.03
CA ARG A 151 16.18 11.19 -4.56
C ARG A 151 16.69 11.69 -3.21
N HIS A 152 16.26 12.88 -2.77
CA HIS A 152 16.69 13.48 -1.50
C HIS A 152 15.85 12.97 -0.31
N TYR A 153 14.80 12.21 -0.58
CA TYR A 153 13.83 11.76 0.43
C TYR A 153 13.63 10.25 0.35
N GLN A 154 13.43 9.66 1.50
CA GLN A 154 13.14 8.24 1.64
C GLN A 154 11.65 7.97 1.53
N SER A 155 10.87 8.63 2.39
CA SER A 155 9.42 8.42 2.47
C SER A 155 8.71 9.60 3.15
N ILE A 156 7.39 9.63 2.98
CA ILE A 156 6.45 10.44 3.78
C ILE A 156 5.58 9.48 4.56
N MET A 157 5.56 9.58 5.89
CA MET A 157 4.66 8.85 6.76
C MET A 157 3.58 9.79 7.27
N ILE A 158 2.31 9.39 7.16
CA ILE A 158 1.16 10.16 7.61
C ILE A 158 0.30 9.28 8.51
N ARG A 159 -0.12 9.83 9.63
CA ARG A 159 -1.08 9.22 10.55
C ARG A 159 -2.30 10.13 10.70
N CYS A 160 -3.46 9.50 10.87
CA CYS A 160 -4.72 10.20 11.12
C CYS A 160 -5.37 9.60 12.37
N ASP A 161 -5.83 10.45 13.29
CA ASP A 161 -6.59 10.01 14.44
C ASP A 161 -8.08 9.82 14.13
N ARG A 162 -8.86 9.40 15.13
CA ARG A 162 -10.30 9.19 14.96
C ARG A 162 -11.08 10.46 14.62
N ALA A 163 -10.58 11.63 15.05
CA ALA A 163 -11.19 12.94 14.80
C ALA A 163 -10.80 13.55 13.44
N GLY A 164 -9.99 12.83 12.64
CA GLY A 164 -9.53 13.35 11.34
C GLY A 164 -8.27 14.20 11.42
N ARG A 165 -7.67 14.39 12.61
CA ARG A 165 -6.43 15.17 12.74
C ARG A 165 -5.26 14.33 12.22
N VAL A 166 -4.42 14.96 11.41
CA VAL A 166 -3.26 14.29 10.78
C VAL A 166 -1.96 14.75 11.40
N SER A 167 -1.00 13.84 11.45
CA SER A 167 0.41 14.12 11.71
C SER A 167 1.24 13.50 10.61
N SER A 168 2.25 14.21 10.13
CA SER A 168 3.11 13.76 9.04
C SER A 168 4.59 13.86 9.42
N ALA A 169 5.40 12.98 8.83
CA ALA A 169 6.84 12.98 8.95
C ALA A 169 7.45 12.75 7.57
N LEU A 170 8.36 13.62 7.18
CA LEU A 170 9.16 13.49 5.97
C LEU A 170 10.53 12.91 6.34
N PHE A 171 10.87 11.75 5.79
CA PHE A 171 12.18 11.11 5.98
C PHE A 171 13.11 11.50 4.84
N ALA A 172 14.19 12.20 5.17
CA ALA A 172 15.19 12.59 4.21
C ALA A 172 16.32 11.54 4.11
N MET A 173 17.00 11.50 2.97
CA MET A 173 18.25 10.77 2.81
C MET A 173 19.39 11.52 3.52
N ASN A 174 20.51 10.82 3.77
CA ASN A 174 21.63 11.29 4.61
C ASN A 174 22.32 12.61 4.18
N GLN A 175 21.93 13.20 3.06
CA GLN A 175 22.42 14.52 2.64
C GLN A 175 21.23 15.49 2.58
N PRO A 176 21.13 16.43 3.54
CA PRO A 176 20.07 17.42 3.51
C PRO A 176 20.25 18.33 2.28
N HIS A 177 19.18 18.42 1.49
CA HIS A 177 19.12 19.41 0.42
C HIS A 177 19.10 20.82 1.05
N PRO A 178 19.80 21.82 0.47
CA PRO A 178 19.85 23.18 1.01
C PRO A 178 18.46 23.81 1.26
N GLN A 179 17.45 23.41 0.51
CA GLN A 179 16.06 23.87 0.67
C GLN A 179 15.28 23.18 1.80
N MET A 180 15.86 22.15 2.46
CA MET A 180 15.19 21.47 3.59
C MET A 180 14.88 22.41 4.76
N LYS A 181 15.68 23.47 4.96
CA LYS A 181 15.43 24.46 6.00
C LYS A 181 14.11 25.19 5.75
N GLN A 182 13.84 25.58 4.51
CA GLN A 182 12.57 26.19 4.10
C GLN A 182 11.38 25.23 4.25
N LEU A 183 11.57 23.96 3.93
CA LEU A 183 10.56 22.91 4.11
C LEU A 183 10.27 22.64 5.59
N SER A 184 11.30 22.59 6.45
CA SER A 184 11.12 22.39 7.89
C SER A 184 10.33 23.55 8.52
N ASP A 185 10.60 24.77 8.12
CA ASP A 185 9.90 25.96 8.64
C ASP A 185 8.44 26.01 8.17
N THR A 186 8.13 25.47 7.00
CA THR A 186 6.77 25.41 6.45
C THR A 186 5.98 24.20 6.98
N ILE A 187 6.63 23.04 7.14
CA ILE A 187 5.99 21.79 7.60
C ILE A 187 5.83 21.78 9.13
N LEU A 188 6.81 22.34 9.87
CA LEU A 188 6.73 22.47 11.33
C LEU A 188 5.88 23.65 11.79
N GLY A 189 5.50 24.57 10.90
CA GLY A 189 4.64 25.72 11.20
C GLY A 189 3.19 25.39 11.57
N HIS A 190 2.72 24.18 11.27
CA HIS A 190 1.42 23.67 11.70
C HIS A 190 1.54 22.90 13.03
N ARG A 191 1.90 23.60 14.11
CA ARG A 191 1.64 23.08 15.45
C ARG A 191 0.13 23.05 15.66
N TYR A 192 -0.36 21.89 16.00
CA TYR A 192 -1.73 21.69 16.45
C TYR A 192 -2.03 22.63 17.64
N THR A 193 -2.99 23.49 17.49
CA THR A 193 -3.72 24.14 18.59
C THR A 193 -4.97 23.34 18.89
#